data_33f0e15d99c06a7d3300351d82251d2d
#
_entry.id   33f0e15d99c06a7d3300351d82251d2d
#
_cell.length_a   1.000
_cell.length_b   1.000
_cell.length_c   1.000
_cell.angle_alpha   90.00
_cell.angle_beta   90.00
_cell.angle_gamma   90.00
#
_symmetry.space_group_name_H-M   'P 1'
#
loop_
_entity.id
_entity.type
_entity.pdbx_description
1 polymer ?
#
loop_
_entity_poly.entity_id
_entity_poly.type
_entity_poly.pdbx_seq_one_letter_code
_entity_poly.pdbx_strand_id
1 'polypeptide(L)'
;NPVIDGSTVYAVGNNNILVAIDLRSGARIWEREIGSINQPWVAGKFMFVLSNNYDLFAIEKATGKIVWNTQIPLGKTKEDKVGVTASGPVLTSNRLLIATSNGYAFAVSPYTGKILGFITLSDGVGIPPVVVDNTALFATDDADLTAYK
;
A
#
# COMPACT_ATOMS: atom_id res chain seq x y z
N ASN A 1 7.24 -4.63 8.50
CA ASN A 1 7.84 -5.91 8.08
C ASN A 1 8.71 -5.70 6.85
N PRO A 2 9.94 -6.22 6.82
CA PRO A 2 10.78 -6.17 5.63
C PRO A 2 10.27 -7.11 4.53
N VAL A 3 10.62 -6.77 3.27
CA VAL A 3 10.34 -7.59 2.09
C VAL A 3 11.67 -7.94 1.43
N ILE A 4 11.85 -9.20 1.07
CA ILE A 4 13.02 -9.67 0.34
C ILE A 4 12.62 -9.94 -1.10
N ASP A 5 13.37 -9.37 -2.03
CA ASP A 5 13.22 -9.60 -3.46
C ASP A 5 14.61 -9.80 -4.08
N GLY A 6 14.87 -11.01 -4.55
CA GLY A 6 16.21 -11.40 -5.01
C GLY A 6 17.27 -11.24 -3.92
N SER A 7 18.27 -10.41 -4.17
CA SER A 7 19.37 -10.11 -3.25
C SER A 7 19.19 -8.82 -2.46
N THR A 8 18.00 -8.22 -2.48
CA THR A 8 17.72 -6.95 -1.82
C THR A 8 16.65 -7.09 -0.75
N VAL A 9 16.89 -6.48 0.40
CA VAL A 9 15.90 -6.32 1.47
C VAL A 9 15.38 -4.89 1.42
N TYR A 10 14.07 -4.75 1.36
CA TYR A 10 13.36 -3.48 1.49
C TYR A 10 12.73 -3.41 2.86
N ALA A 11 13.12 -2.44 3.66
CA ALA A 11 12.59 -2.24 4.99
C ALA A 11 12.02 -0.82 5.12
N VAL A 12 10.82 -0.72 5.64
CA VAL A 12 10.19 0.54 6.01
C VAL A 12 9.86 0.53 7.49
N GLY A 13 10.20 1.61 8.15
CA GLY A 13 9.91 1.83 9.56
C GLY A 13 8.92 2.96 9.78
N ASN A 14 8.35 2.99 10.97
CA ASN A 14 7.48 4.08 11.40
C ASN A 14 8.28 5.39 11.69
N ASN A 15 9.60 5.29 11.71
CA ASN A 15 10.54 6.39 11.94
C ASN A 15 10.88 7.20 10.67
N ASN A 16 10.03 7.16 9.67
CA ASN A 16 10.18 7.85 8.38
C ASN A 16 11.41 7.44 7.56
N ILE A 17 11.81 6.18 7.65
CA ILE A 17 12.90 5.65 6.83
C ILE A 17 12.42 4.43 6.04
N LEU A 18 12.57 4.51 4.73
CA LEU A 18 12.51 3.41 3.79
C LEU A 18 13.91 3.17 3.24
N VAL A 19 14.41 1.94 3.31
CA VAL A 19 15.77 1.60 2.92
C VAL A 19 15.81 0.32 2.08
N ALA A 20 16.69 0.30 1.08
CA ALA A 20 17.09 -0.90 0.37
C ALA A 20 18.50 -1.32 0.80
N ILE A 21 18.66 -2.57 1.15
CA ILE A 21 19.90 -3.14 1.69
C ILE A 21 20.27 -4.37 0.87
N ASP A 22 21.54 -4.47 0.47
CA ASP A 22 22.07 -5.69 -0.14
C ASP A 22 22.10 -6.81 0.90
N LEU A 23 21.44 -7.92 0.59
CA LEU A 23 21.26 -9.04 1.54
C LEU A 23 22.59 -9.74 1.87
N ARG A 24 23.56 -9.71 0.95
CA ARG A 24 24.84 -10.43 1.12
C ARG A 24 25.86 -9.63 1.92
N SER A 25 25.94 -8.33 1.65
CA SER A 25 26.95 -7.46 2.28
C SER A 25 26.41 -6.66 3.46
N GLY A 26 25.07 -6.52 3.57
CA GLY A 26 24.44 -5.60 4.52
C GLY A 26 24.58 -4.13 4.15
N ALA A 27 25.15 -3.83 2.99
CA ALA A 27 25.36 -2.45 2.54
C ALA A 27 24.03 -1.81 2.12
N ARG A 28 23.87 -0.54 2.51
CA ARG A 28 22.74 0.28 2.07
C ARG A 28 22.92 0.61 0.58
N ILE A 29 21.89 0.32 -0.22
CA ILE A 29 21.85 0.64 -1.66
C ILE A 29 21.30 2.04 -1.83
N TRP A 30 20.15 2.34 -1.23
CA TRP A 30 19.52 3.66 -1.20
C TRP A 30 18.59 3.81 0.01
N GLU A 31 18.22 5.05 0.29
CA GLU A 31 17.33 5.42 1.40
C GLU A 31 16.37 6.54 0.97
N ARG A 32 15.16 6.56 1.53
CA ARG A 32 14.15 7.62 1.35
C ARG A 32 13.48 7.95 2.67
N GLU A 33 13.09 9.20 2.83
CA GLU A 33 12.33 9.69 3.98
C GLU A 33 10.83 9.37 3.81
N ILE A 34 10.49 8.09 3.94
CA ILE A 34 9.12 7.59 3.87
C ILE A 34 8.92 6.64 5.04
N GLY A 35 7.96 6.97 5.93
CA GLY A 35 7.56 6.10 7.01
C GLY A 35 6.27 5.36 6.69
N SER A 36 6.18 4.11 7.09
CA SER A 36 4.97 3.32 6.96
C SER A 36 4.87 2.24 8.03
N ILE A 37 3.65 2.00 8.50
CA ILE A 37 3.29 0.81 9.28
C ILE A 37 2.88 -0.35 8.38
N ASN A 38 2.54 -0.05 7.12
CA ASN A 38 2.15 -1.05 6.13
C ASN A 38 3.38 -1.68 5.47
N GLN A 39 3.24 -2.92 5.06
CA GLN A 39 4.27 -3.62 4.31
C GLN A 39 4.32 -3.11 2.86
N PRO A 40 5.52 -2.83 2.30
CA PRO A 40 5.66 -2.51 0.89
C PRO A 40 5.22 -3.67 -0.01
N TRP A 41 4.63 -3.36 -1.13
CA TRP A 41 4.31 -4.33 -2.18
C TRP A 41 5.32 -4.24 -3.32
N VAL A 42 6.03 -5.32 -3.55
CA VAL A 42 7.06 -5.40 -4.60
C VAL A 42 6.51 -6.13 -5.81
N ALA A 43 6.63 -5.53 -7.00
CA ALA A 43 6.19 -6.10 -8.26
C ALA A 43 7.07 -5.63 -9.42
N GLY A 44 7.71 -6.57 -10.11
CA GLY A 44 8.60 -6.27 -11.24
C GLY A 44 9.72 -5.32 -10.86
N LYS A 45 9.84 -4.20 -11.56
CA LYS A 45 10.86 -3.16 -11.31
C LYS A 45 10.45 -2.15 -10.24
N PHE A 46 9.21 -2.23 -9.74
CA PHE A 46 8.62 -1.24 -8.86
C PHE A 46 8.29 -1.79 -7.49
N MET A 47 8.15 -0.86 -6.57
CA MET A 47 7.66 -1.09 -5.23
C MET A 47 6.60 -0.04 -4.93
N PHE A 48 5.53 -0.44 -4.25
CA PHE A 48 4.45 0.45 -3.82
C PHE A 48 4.44 0.54 -2.30
N VAL A 49 4.38 1.75 -1.78
CA VAL A 49 4.42 2.03 -0.33
C VAL A 49 3.32 3.01 0.03
N LEU A 50 2.48 2.63 0.99
CA LEU A 50 1.49 3.52 1.58
C LEU A 50 2.11 4.14 2.85
N SER A 51 2.37 5.44 2.82
CA SER A 51 3.00 6.14 3.94
C SER A 51 2.05 6.35 5.14
N ASN A 52 2.61 6.74 6.27
CA ASN A 52 1.84 7.11 7.47
C ASN A 52 0.94 8.34 7.25
N ASN A 53 1.25 9.16 6.26
CA ASN A 53 0.43 10.30 5.83
C ASN A 53 -0.58 9.94 4.73
N TYR A 54 -0.69 8.65 4.43
CA TYR A 54 -1.59 8.11 3.40
C TYR A 54 -1.27 8.57 1.98
N ASP A 55 -0.01 8.92 1.71
CA ASP A 55 0.51 9.05 0.36
C ASP A 55 0.91 7.66 -0.15
N LEU A 56 0.37 7.28 -1.29
CA LEU A 56 0.78 6.08 -1.99
C LEU A 56 1.89 6.42 -2.98
N PHE A 57 3.04 5.79 -2.81
CA PHE A 57 4.22 5.98 -3.66
C PHE A 57 4.45 4.78 -4.57
N ALA A 58 4.81 5.03 -5.83
CA ALA A 58 5.49 4.08 -6.68
C ALA A 58 6.97 4.44 -6.76
N ILE A 59 7.83 3.47 -6.47
CA ILE A 59 9.27 3.65 -6.35
C ILE A 59 9.97 2.63 -7.23
N GLU A 60 10.95 3.09 -8.02
CA GLU A 60 11.84 2.19 -8.75
C GLU A 60 12.77 1.48 -7.78
N LYS A 61 12.74 0.15 -7.74
CA LYS A 61 13.47 -0.65 -6.75
C LYS A 61 14.98 -0.47 -6.80
N ALA A 62 15.54 -0.36 -8.02
CA ALA A 62 16.98 -0.29 -8.19
C ALA A 62 17.60 1.00 -7.66
N THR A 63 16.91 2.12 -7.78
CA THR A 63 17.44 3.47 -7.50
C THR A 63 16.76 4.18 -6.35
N GLY A 64 15.59 3.71 -5.93
CA GLY A 64 14.72 4.39 -4.97
C GLY A 64 14.07 5.65 -5.54
N LYS A 65 14.08 5.85 -6.87
CA LYS A 65 13.42 6.99 -7.51
C LYS A 65 11.92 6.89 -7.37
N ILE A 66 11.29 7.96 -6.89
CA ILE A 66 9.84 8.08 -6.85
C ILE A 66 9.35 8.36 -8.28
N VAL A 67 8.49 7.46 -8.78
CA VAL A 67 7.91 7.56 -10.13
C VAL A 67 6.65 8.41 -10.11
N TRP A 68 5.79 8.16 -9.15
CA TRP A 68 4.60 8.94 -8.85
C TRP A 68 4.22 8.82 -7.38
N ASN A 69 3.42 9.76 -6.89
CA ASN A 69 2.76 9.66 -5.60
C ASN A 69 1.33 10.17 -5.68
N THR A 70 0.44 9.62 -4.86
CA THR A 70 -0.98 9.97 -4.83
C THR A 70 -1.47 9.98 -3.39
N GLN A 71 -2.07 11.07 -2.96
CA GLN A 71 -2.74 11.16 -1.67
C GLN A 71 -4.05 10.36 -1.71
N ILE A 72 -4.18 9.39 -0.81
CA ILE A 72 -5.43 8.63 -0.66
C ILE A 72 -6.44 9.49 0.11
N PRO A 73 -7.64 9.71 -0.42
CA PRO A 73 -8.59 10.66 0.16
C PRO A 73 -9.21 10.23 1.50
N LEU A 74 -9.14 8.95 1.88
CA LEU A 74 -9.63 8.33 3.13
C LEU A 74 -11.16 8.42 3.36
N GLY A 75 -11.88 9.20 2.59
CA GLY A 75 -13.32 9.39 2.73
C GLY A 75 -13.82 10.57 1.89
N LYS A 76 -15.11 10.79 1.89
CA LYS A 76 -15.77 11.82 1.07
C LYS A 76 -15.73 13.19 1.72
N THR A 77 -15.88 13.27 3.05
CA THR A 77 -15.90 14.52 3.82
C THR A 77 -14.71 14.61 4.76
N LYS A 78 -14.49 15.77 5.41
CA LYS A 78 -13.44 15.94 6.41
C LYS A 78 -13.71 15.13 7.68
N GLU A 79 -14.97 15.04 8.06
CA GLU A 79 -15.44 14.29 9.24
C GLU A 79 -15.20 12.79 9.06
N ASP A 80 -15.40 12.26 7.85
CA ASP A 80 -15.16 10.85 7.52
C ASP A 80 -13.70 10.42 7.71
N LYS A 81 -12.77 11.38 7.78
CA LYS A 81 -11.32 11.13 7.80
C LYS A 81 -10.70 11.12 9.20
N VAL A 82 -11.45 11.54 10.22
CA VAL A 82 -10.92 11.65 11.58
C VAL A 82 -10.69 10.28 12.17
N GLY A 83 -9.45 10.00 12.58
CA GLY A 83 -9.06 8.71 13.18
C GLY A 83 -9.05 7.52 12.21
N VAL A 84 -9.18 7.77 10.90
CA VAL A 84 -9.17 6.72 9.88
C VAL A 84 -7.75 6.20 9.67
N THR A 85 -7.61 4.89 9.63
CA THR A 85 -6.40 4.19 9.20
C THR A 85 -6.61 3.53 7.85
N ALA A 86 -5.53 3.31 7.12
CA ALA A 86 -5.57 2.64 5.83
C ALA A 86 -4.57 1.48 5.79
N SER A 87 -4.97 0.41 5.13
CA SER A 87 -4.21 -0.83 4.99
C SER A 87 -3.98 -1.15 3.51
N GLY A 88 -2.77 -1.58 3.19
CA GLY A 88 -2.32 -1.88 1.84
C GLY A 88 -0.95 -1.26 1.55
N PRO A 89 -0.56 -1.08 0.29
CA PRO A 89 -1.32 -1.47 -0.92
C PRO A 89 -1.24 -2.98 -1.18
N VAL A 90 -2.24 -3.50 -1.90
CA VAL A 90 -2.22 -4.85 -2.46
C VAL A 90 -2.42 -4.74 -3.96
N LEU A 91 -1.52 -5.32 -4.73
CA LEU A 91 -1.61 -5.31 -6.20
C LEU A 91 -2.47 -6.48 -6.68
N THR A 92 -3.48 -6.19 -7.46
CA THR A 92 -4.18 -7.14 -8.32
C THR A 92 -3.54 -7.15 -9.71
N SER A 93 -4.15 -7.80 -10.69
CA SER A 93 -3.60 -7.85 -12.06
C SER A 93 -3.37 -6.46 -12.68
N ASN A 94 -4.18 -5.45 -12.36
CA ASN A 94 -4.16 -4.14 -13.02
C ASN A 94 -4.43 -2.94 -12.11
N ARG A 95 -4.53 -3.12 -10.80
CA ARG A 95 -4.80 -2.03 -9.85
C ARG A 95 -4.24 -2.32 -8.47
N LEU A 96 -3.89 -1.26 -7.78
CA LEU A 96 -3.56 -1.28 -6.35
C LEU A 96 -4.84 -1.05 -5.54
N LEU A 97 -5.01 -1.83 -4.49
CA LEU A 97 -6.14 -1.73 -3.56
C LEU A 97 -5.66 -1.23 -2.21
N ILE A 98 -6.40 -0.27 -1.65
CA ILE A 98 -6.18 0.28 -0.31
C ILE A 98 -7.53 0.27 0.39
N ALA A 99 -7.59 -0.40 1.55
CA ALA A 99 -8.79 -0.44 2.38
C ALA A 99 -8.64 0.49 3.59
N THR A 100 -9.75 1.04 4.06
CA THR A 100 -9.76 1.99 5.18
C THR A 100 -10.65 1.52 6.32
N SER A 101 -10.33 1.93 7.54
CA SER A 101 -11.05 1.56 8.75
C SER A 101 -12.46 2.17 8.84
N ASN A 102 -12.83 3.07 7.94
CA ASN A 102 -14.17 3.62 7.81
C ASN A 102 -14.96 3.02 6.64
N GLY A 103 -14.57 1.87 6.12
CA GLY A 103 -15.33 1.09 5.15
C GLY A 103 -15.21 1.52 3.69
N TYR A 104 -14.11 2.17 3.29
CA TYR A 104 -13.82 2.42 1.88
C TYR A 104 -12.70 1.51 1.36
N ALA A 105 -12.78 1.14 0.10
CA ALA A 105 -11.68 0.52 -0.61
C ALA A 105 -11.42 1.29 -1.92
N PHE A 106 -10.23 1.85 -2.04
CA PHE A 106 -9.79 2.64 -3.19
C PHE A 106 -9.00 1.77 -4.17
N ALA A 107 -9.26 1.97 -5.46
CA ALA A 107 -8.48 1.38 -6.54
C ALA A 107 -7.62 2.46 -7.19
N VAL A 108 -6.33 2.19 -7.35
CA VAL A 108 -5.35 3.12 -7.93
C VAL A 108 -4.59 2.43 -9.06
N SER A 109 -4.37 3.15 -10.16
CA SER A 109 -3.54 2.66 -11.26
C SER A 109 -2.08 2.48 -10.82
N PRO A 110 -1.50 1.28 -10.94
CA PRO A 110 -0.09 1.08 -10.61
C PRO A 110 0.85 1.79 -11.57
N TYR A 111 0.36 2.17 -12.76
CA TYR A 111 1.16 2.80 -13.81
C TYR A 111 1.24 4.31 -13.67
N THR A 112 0.14 4.94 -13.26
CA THR A 112 0.02 6.41 -13.26
C THR A 112 -0.24 7.02 -11.89
N GLY A 113 -0.63 6.21 -10.90
CA GLY A 113 -1.08 6.67 -9.59
C GLY A 113 -2.47 7.28 -9.58
N LYS A 114 -3.18 7.27 -10.72
CA LYS A 114 -4.54 7.81 -10.79
C LYS A 114 -5.51 6.95 -9.99
N ILE A 115 -6.34 7.59 -9.16
CA ILE A 115 -7.45 6.92 -8.48
C ILE A 115 -8.49 6.53 -9.53
N LEU A 116 -8.76 5.22 -9.64
CA LEU A 116 -9.70 4.65 -10.62
C LEU A 116 -11.13 4.65 -10.10
N GLY A 117 -11.30 4.63 -8.79
CA GLY A 117 -12.58 4.63 -8.11
C GLY A 117 -12.48 4.10 -6.70
N PHE A 118 -13.63 3.95 -6.06
CA PHE A 118 -13.73 3.34 -4.74
C PHE A 118 -15.05 2.58 -4.59
N ILE A 119 -15.09 1.67 -3.64
CA ILE A 119 -16.30 0.98 -3.19
C ILE A 119 -16.51 1.23 -1.70
N THR A 120 -17.74 1.10 -1.25
CA THR A 120 -18.11 1.08 0.16
C THR A 120 -18.31 -0.37 0.61
N LEU A 121 -17.71 -0.71 1.74
CA LEU A 121 -17.87 -2.01 2.40
C LEU A 121 -18.91 -1.91 3.51
N SER A 122 -19.35 -3.04 4.03
CA SER A 122 -20.36 -3.08 5.13
C SER A 122 -19.85 -2.42 6.41
N ASP A 123 -18.54 -2.53 6.67
CA ASP A 123 -17.87 -1.96 7.83
C ASP A 123 -16.41 -1.65 7.51
N GLY A 124 -15.67 -1.14 8.49
CA GLY A 124 -14.26 -0.84 8.38
C GLY A 124 -13.37 -2.06 8.10
N VAL A 125 -12.20 -1.82 7.57
CA VAL A 125 -11.20 -2.84 7.28
C VAL A 125 -9.88 -2.46 7.92
N GLY A 126 -9.44 -3.24 8.90
CA GLY A 126 -8.19 -3.04 9.64
C GLY A 126 -6.98 -3.78 9.06
N ILE A 127 -7.20 -4.70 8.12
CA ILE A 127 -6.16 -5.52 7.50
C ILE A 127 -6.17 -5.38 5.98
N PRO A 128 -5.02 -5.57 5.29
CA PRO A 128 -4.98 -5.55 3.83
C PRO A 128 -5.89 -6.63 3.22
N PRO A 129 -6.54 -6.34 2.07
CA PRO A 129 -7.30 -7.36 1.34
C PRO A 129 -6.39 -8.50 0.86
N VAL A 130 -6.99 -9.67 0.67
CA VAL A 130 -6.34 -10.82 0.06
C VAL A 130 -6.84 -10.98 -1.36
N VAL A 131 -5.96 -11.29 -2.30
CA VAL A 131 -6.34 -11.49 -3.70
C VAL A 131 -6.12 -12.95 -4.09
N VAL A 132 -7.18 -13.58 -4.58
CA VAL A 132 -7.18 -14.96 -5.09
C VAL A 132 -7.95 -14.99 -6.39
N ASP A 133 -7.37 -15.57 -7.43
CA ASP A 133 -8.00 -15.72 -8.75
C ASP A 133 -8.67 -14.44 -9.28
N ASN A 134 -7.94 -13.32 -9.20
CA ASN A 134 -8.40 -12.00 -9.61
C ASN A 134 -9.60 -11.46 -8.82
N THR A 135 -9.88 -12.04 -7.66
CA THR A 135 -10.94 -11.63 -6.73
C THR A 135 -10.29 -11.04 -5.47
N ALA A 136 -10.66 -9.83 -5.12
CA ALA A 136 -10.24 -9.21 -3.87
C ALA A 136 -11.22 -9.60 -2.75
N LEU A 137 -10.67 -10.12 -1.66
CA LEU A 137 -11.40 -10.50 -0.46
C LEU A 137 -11.09 -9.48 0.64
N PHE A 138 -12.12 -8.84 1.16
CA PHE A 138 -12.03 -7.90 2.28
C PHE A 138 -12.67 -8.54 3.50
N ALA A 139 -11.91 -8.67 4.58
CA ALA A 139 -12.45 -9.05 5.89
C ALA A 139 -12.72 -7.77 6.67
N THR A 140 -13.97 -7.53 6.98
CA THR A 140 -14.43 -6.35 7.72
C THR A 140 -14.39 -6.58 9.23
N ASP A 141 -14.40 -5.49 10.00
CA ASP A 141 -14.27 -5.54 11.46
C ASP A 141 -15.49 -6.19 12.14
N ASP A 142 -16.65 -6.23 11.46
CA ASP A 142 -17.86 -6.96 11.88
C ASP A 142 -17.86 -8.45 11.49
N ALA A 143 -16.69 -8.97 11.05
CA ALA A 143 -16.47 -10.35 10.63
C ALA A 143 -17.18 -10.78 9.33
N ASP A 144 -17.59 -9.84 8.51
CA ASP A 144 -18.06 -10.13 7.16
C ASP A 144 -16.89 -10.32 6.19
N LEU A 145 -17.05 -11.23 5.24
CA LEU A 145 -16.13 -11.45 4.14
C LEU A 145 -16.77 -11.02 2.82
N THR A 146 -16.28 -9.94 2.26
CA THR A 146 -16.81 -9.40 1.00
C THR A 146 -15.84 -9.67 -0.15
N ALA A 147 -16.33 -10.19 -1.27
CA ALA A 147 -15.55 -10.51 -2.46
C ALA A 147 -15.89 -9.56 -3.61
N TYR A 148 -14.86 -9.00 -4.23
CA TYR A 148 -14.98 -8.17 -5.44
C TYR A 148 -14.06 -8.70 -6.54
N LYS A 149 -14.63 -8.85 -7.71
CA LYS A 149 -13.91 -9.35 -8.88
C LYS A 149 -13.46 -8.24 -9.83
#